data_d0bfc2251f94c8b9360111e3d859f41b
#
_entry.id   d0bfc2251f94c8b9360111e3d859f41b
#
_cell.length_a   1.000
_cell.length_b   1.000
_cell.length_c   1.000
_cell.angle_alpha   90.00
_cell.angle_beta   90.00
_cell.angle_gamma   90.00
#
_symmetry.space_group_name_H-M   'P 1'
#
loop_
_entity.id
_entity.type
_entity.pdbx_description
1 polymer ?
#
loop_
_entity_poly.entity_id
_entity_poly.type
_entity_poly.pdbx_seq_one_letter_code
_entity_poly.pdbx_strand_id
1 'polypeptide(L)'
;IVLDKWRLVHAGYNPKLEMNEQRLDDLLWIRKPFHTAWQPLDLERTVLFGHTPTMNLYPRSENRWGEVWHSSMKLSDGRSASIGMDTCVFHKTDQPAVLSAFDLNTHEVRTMARCEPWAEADWVEARSEQPKQNTSLSS
;
A
#
# COMPACT_ATOMS: atom_id res chain seq x y z
N ILE A 1 10.44 5.77 -2.72
CA ILE A 1 11.19 5.58 -3.98
C ILE A 1 10.61 6.50 -5.03
N VAL A 2 11.47 7.20 -5.77
CA VAL A 2 11.07 8.11 -6.84
C VAL A 2 11.65 7.58 -8.15
N LEU A 3 10.78 7.39 -9.14
CA LEU A 3 11.09 6.98 -10.50
C LEU A 3 10.56 8.04 -11.48
N ASP A 4 10.81 7.89 -12.77
CA ASP A 4 10.40 8.89 -13.77
C ASP A 4 8.91 9.26 -13.67
N LYS A 5 8.02 8.28 -13.82
CA LYS A 5 6.55 8.49 -13.81
C LYS A 5 5.86 8.04 -12.52
N TRP A 6 6.62 7.54 -11.54
CA TRP A 6 6.09 6.87 -10.37
C TRP A 6 6.73 7.37 -9.08
N ARG A 7 5.93 7.43 -8.04
CA ARG A 7 6.38 7.64 -6.67
C ARG A 7 5.81 6.52 -5.80
N LEU A 8 6.69 5.74 -5.16
CA LEU A 8 6.28 4.61 -4.33
C LEU A 8 6.48 4.98 -2.87
N VAL A 9 5.45 4.73 -2.06
CA VAL A 9 5.45 4.99 -0.62
C VAL A 9 4.68 3.87 0.09
N HIS A 10 4.92 3.66 1.38
CA HIS A 10 4.20 2.63 2.13
C HIS A 10 2.73 3.00 2.32
N ALA A 11 2.41 4.09 3.03
CA ALA A 11 1.03 4.47 3.34
C ALA A 11 0.52 5.68 2.57
N GLY A 12 1.36 6.67 2.31
CA GLY A 12 0.98 7.90 1.60
C GLY A 12 1.80 9.09 2.01
N TYR A 13 1.27 10.27 1.71
CA TYR A 13 1.89 11.58 1.98
C TYR A 13 0.90 12.50 2.67
N ASN A 14 1.41 13.37 3.52
CA ASN A 14 0.60 14.42 4.14
C ASN A 14 0.33 15.55 3.13
N PRO A 15 -0.93 15.79 2.73
CA PRO A 15 -1.25 16.80 1.71
C PRO A 15 -1.06 18.26 2.18
N LYS A 16 -0.73 18.47 3.45
CA LYS A 16 -0.47 19.80 4.02
C LYS A 16 1.02 20.16 4.06
N LEU A 17 1.90 19.23 3.68
CA LEU A 17 3.34 19.39 3.71
C LEU A 17 3.92 19.27 2.31
N GLU A 18 4.98 20.00 2.05
CA GLU A 18 5.77 19.84 0.83
C GLU A 18 6.44 18.44 0.79
N MET A 19 6.79 17.98 -0.42
CA MET A 19 7.36 16.65 -0.60
C MET A 19 8.67 16.39 0.14
N ASN A 20 9.45 17.44 0.39
CA ASN A 20 10.70 17.39 1.14
C ASN A 20 10.52 17.54 2.67
N GLU A 21 9.30 17.87 3.12
CA GLU A 21 8.96 18.06 4.54
C GLU A 21 8.17 16.91 5.14
N GLN A 22 7.93 15.86 4.36
CA GLN A 22 7.15 14.70 4.79
C GLN A 22 7.77 14.01 6.02
N ARG A 23 6.94 13.67 6.99
CA ARG A 23 7.37 13.00 8.22
C ARG A 23 7.32 11.49 8.03
N LEU A 24 8.22 10.78 8.70
CA LEU A 24 8.27 9.31 8.64
C LEU A 24 6.94 8.67 9.05
N ASP A 25 6.29 9.19 10.10
CA ASP A 25 4.99 8.69 10.56
C ASP A 25 3.90 8.85 9.49
N ASP A 26 3.89 9.96 8.75
CA ASP A 26 2.95 10.15 7.65
C ASP A 26 3.23 9.14 6.53
N LEU A 27 4.50 8.97 6.14
CA LEU A 27 4.88 8.02 5.10
C LEU A 27 4.50 6.56 5.43
N LEU A 28 4.51 6.20 6.72
CA LEU A 28 4.25 4.82 7.18
C LEU A 28 2.80 4.58 7.61
N TRP A 29 2.07 5.61 8.08
CA TRP A 29 0.80 5.39 8.77
C TRP A 29 -0.36 6.27 8.31
N ILE A 30 -0.15 7.25 7.46
CA ILE A 30 -1.21 8.17 7.04
C ILE A 30 -2.37 7.41 6.35
N ARG A 31 -3.57 7.91 6.54
CA ARG A 31 -4.78 7.35 5.93
C ARG A 31 -5.65 8.45 5.32
N LYS A 32 -6.73 8.80 5.99
CA LYS A 32 -7.79 9.65 5.46
C LYS A 32 -7.31 10.97 4.84
N PRO A 33 -6.38 11.74 5.42
CA PRO A 33 -5.93 12.99 4.81
C PRO A 33 -5.36 12.79 3.40
N PHE A 34 -4.62 11.68 3.17
CA PHE A 34 -4.09 11.31 1.87
C PHE A 34 -5.16 10.77 0.92
N HIS A 35 -5.96 9.80 1.39
CA HIS A 35 -6.94 9.12 0.56
C HIS A 35 -8.10 10.01 0.09
N THR A 36 -8.36 11.11 0.79
CA THR A 36 -9.41 12.07 0.47
C THR A 36 -8.86 13.42 -0.02
N ALA A 37 -7.58 13.47 -0.38
CA ALA A 37 -7.01 14.66 -1.00
C ALA A 37 -7.79 15.01 -2.28
N TRP A 38 -8.08 16.28 -2.46
CA TRP A 38 -8.92 16.78 -3.56
C TRP A 38 -8.11 17.21 -4.79
N GLN A 39 -6.79 17.15 -4.68
CA GLN A 39 -5.86 17.45 -5.77
C GLN A 39 -4.69 16.46 -5.74
N PRO A 40 -4.02 16.20 -6.87
CA PRO A 40 -2.80 15.41 -6.92
C PRO A 40 -1.71 16.00 -6.03
N LEU A 41 -1.02 15.17 -5.27
CA LEU A 41 0.10 15.58 -4.42
C LEU A 41 1.41 15.66 -5.20
N ASP A 42 1.58 14.82 -6.19
CA ASP A 42 2.65 14.92 -7.19
C ASP A 42 1.97 15.17 -8.54
N LEU A 43 2.32 16.29 -9.21
CA LEU A 43 1.69 16.69 -10.46
C LEU A 43 2.26 15.94 -11.68
N GLU A 44 3.40 15.28 -11.51
CA GLU A 44 4.11 14.59 -12.59
C GLU A 44 4.04 13.07 -12.46
N ARG A 45 3.91 12.56 -11.23
CA ARG A 45 4.03 11.14 -10.91
C ARG A 45 2.78 10.56 -10.28
N THR A 46 2.41 9.39 -10.72
CA THR A 46 1.41 8.58 -10.00
C THR A 46 2.03 8.07 -8.70
N VAL A 47 1.31 8.25 -7.58
CA VAL A 47 1.72 7.72 -6.28
C VAL A 47 1.18 6.31 -6.11
N LEU A 48 2.06 5.30 -6.03
CA LEU A 48 1.70 3.94 -5.63
C LEU A 48 1.88 3.76 -4.13
N PHE A 49 0.86 3.22 -3.47
CA PHE A 49 0.87 3.00 -2.02
C PHE A 49 0.15 1.71 -1.63
N GLY A 50 0.42 1.21 -0.41
CA GLY A 50 -0.21 0.05 0.20
C GLY A 50 -0.84 0.37 1.55
N HIS A 51 -0.61 -0.48 2.56
CA HIS A 51 -0.94 -0.27 3.98
C HIS A 51 -2.44 -0.18 4.31
N THR A 52 -3.21 0.54 3.51
CA THR A 52 -4.66 0.63 3.68
C THR A 52 -5.35 -0.23 2.65
N PRO A 53 -6.11 -1.26 3.08
CA PRO A 53 -6.84 -2.12 2.16
C PRO A 53 -7.69 -1.32 1.18
N THR A 54 -7.62 -1.69 -0.09
CA THR A 54 -8.31 -0.99 -1.18
C THR A 54 -9.81 -0.85 -0.92
N MET A 55 -10.43 -1.83 -0.25
CA MET A 55 -11.83 -1.77 0.18
C MET A 55 -12.16 -0.59 1.10
N ASN A 56 -11.17 -0.02 1.77
CA ASN A 56 -11.34 1.09 2.70
C ASN A 56 -11.03 2.46 2.09
N LEU A 57 -10.61 2.50 0.83
CA LEU A 57 -10.32 3.74 0.10
C LEU A 57 -11.61 4.40 -0.41
N TYR A 58 -11.57 5.69 -0.71
CA TYR A 58 -12.75 6.45 -1.12
C TYR A 58 -12.79 6.65 -2.64
N PRO A 59 -13.99 6.63 -3.24
CA PRO A 59 -15.30 6.28 -2.66
C PRO A 59 -15.44 4.76 -2.46
N ARG A 60 -15.89 4.34 -1.29
CA ARG A 60 -16.02 2.91 -0.92
C ARG A 60 -17.04 2.14 -1.77
N SER A 61 -18.04 2.81 -2.29
CA SER A 61 -19.11 2.20 -3.09
C SER A 61 -18.63 1.63 -4.42
N GLU A 62 -17.45 2.02 -4.88
CA GLU A 62 -16.84 1.58 -6.14
C GLU A 62 -15.79 0.49 -5.93
N ASN A 63 -15.41 0.22 -4.69
CA ASN A 63 -14.34 -0.71 -4.38
C ASN A 63 -14.83 -2.16 -4.45
N ARG A 64 -13.98 -3.00 -5.03
CA ARG A 64 -14.18 -4.45 -5.10
C ARG A 64 -13.08 -5.17 -4.36
N TRP A 65 -13.45 -6.29 -3.76
CA TRP A 65 -12.48 -7.12 -3.03
C TRP A 65 -11.39 -7.65 -3.96
N GLY A 66 -10.14 -7.51 -3.51
CA GLY A 66 -8.99 -8.03 -4.26
C GLY A 66 -8.59 -7.22 -5.49
N GLU A 67 -9.25 -6.10 -5.76
CA GLU A 67 -8.92 -5.22 -6.89
C GLU A 67 -8.02 -4.05 -6.44
N VAL A 68 -7.10 -3.68 -7.32
CA VAL A 68 -6.29 -2.47 -7.19
C VAL A 68 -7.20 -1.25 -7.27
N TRP A 69 -6.97 -0.28 -6.39
CA TRP A 69 -7.74 0.96 -6.37
C TRP A 69 -7.06 2.06 -7.19
N HIS A 70 -7.83 2.78 -7.98
CA HIS A 70 -7.37 3.95 -8.72
C HIS A 70 -8.11 5.20 -8.25
N SER A 71 -7.37 6.28 -7.95
CA SER A 71 -8.01 7.56 -7.63
C SER A 71 -8.82 8.08 -8.82
N SER A 72 -9.93 8.75 -8.54
CA SER A 72 -10.70 9.48 -9.56
C SER A 72 -9.94 10.70 -10.08
N MET A 73 -9.01 11.24 -9.30
CA MET A 73 -8.14 12.32 -9.72
C MET A 73 -7.15 11.86 -10.79
N LYS A 74 -6.93 12.72 -11.78
CA LYS A 74 -6.03 12.45 -12.89
C LYS A 74 -4.90 13.47 -12.95
N LEU A 75 -3.76 13.00 -13.40
CA LEU A 75 -2.65 13.84 -13.84
C LEU A 75 -2.97 14.46 -15.21
N SER A 76 -2.18 15.44 -15.64
CA SER A 76 -2.34 16.11 -16.93
C SER A 76 -2.27 15.18 -18.14
N ASP A 77 -1.58 14.04 -18.01
CA ASP A 77 -1.45 13.00 -19.04
C ASP A 77 -2.54 11.90 -18.97
N GLY A 78 -3.54 12.05 -18.09
CA GLY A 78 -4.67 11.13 -17.93
C GLY A 78 -4.42 9.95 -16.98
N ARG A 79 -3.20 9.75 -16.48
CA ARG A 79 -2.93 8.73 -15.45
C ARG A 79 -3.66 9.05 -14.16
N SER A 80 -4.00 8.02 -13.37
CA SER A 80 -4.50 8.22 -12.01
C SER A 80 -3.42 8.88 -11.15
N ALA A 81 -3.80 9.88 -10.36
CA ALA A 81 -2.87 10.59 -9.47
C ALA A 81 -2.33 9.66 -8.37
N SER A 82 -3.13 8.66 -7.95
CA SER A 82 -2.67 7.65 -7.00
C SER A 82 -3.31 6.29 -7.26
N ILE A 83 -2.59 5.22 -6.88
CA ILE A 83 -3.01 3.81 -7.03
C ILE A 83 -2.74 3.11 -5.70
N GLY A 84 -3.79 2.49 -5.12
CA GLY A 84 -3.70 1.69 -3.90
C GLY A 84 -3.51 0.21 -4.25
N MET A 85 -2.51 -0.42 -3.62
CA MET A 85 -2.06 -1.77 -3.95
C MET A 85 -2.35 -2.83 -2.89
N ASP A 86 -2.87 -2.44 -1.72
CA ASP A 86 -3.20 -3.41 -0.65
C ASP A 86 -4.53 -4.11 -0.95
N THR A 87 -4.47 -5.18 -1.72
CA THR A 87 -5.62 -5.98 -2.16
C THR A 87 -6.03 -7.06 -1.16
N CYS A 88 -5.71 -6.86 0.13
CA CYS A 88 -6.21 -7.66 1.25
C CYS A 88 -5.59 -9.07 1.38
N VAL A 89 -4.35 -9.28 0.92
CA VAL A 89 -3.67 -10.59 1.05
C VAL A 89 -3.55 -11.06 2.50
N PHE A 90 -3.50 -10.13 3.45
CA PHE A 90 -3.33 -10.39 4.87
C PHE A 90 -4.67 -10.51 5.65
N HIS A 91 -5.78 -10.11 5.07
CA HIS A 91 -7.06 -10.15 5.76
C HIS A 91 -7.59 -11.57 5.99
N LYS A 92 -8.02 -11.82 7.21
CA LYS A 92 -8.75 -13.04 7.61
C LYS A 92 -10.24 -12.75 7.50
N THR A 93 -10.82 -13.07 6.36
CA THR A 93 -12.27 -12.97 6.11
C THR A 93 -12.72 -14.18 5.30
N ASP A 94 -14.02 -14.33 5.10
CA ASP A 94 -14.60 -15.34 4.22
C ASP A 94 -14.29 -15.11 2.72
N GLN A 95 -13.75 -13.92 2.40
CA GLN A 95 -13.31 -13.60 1.05
C GLN A 95 -11.88 -14.12 0.82
N PRO A 96 -11.55 -14.59 -0.39
CA PRO A 96 -10.21 -15.04 -0.71
C PRO A 96 -9.19 -13.89 -0.55
N ALA A 97 -8.10 -14.16 0.16
CA ALA A 97 -7.00 -13.20 0.27
C ALA A 97 -6.29 -13.09 -1.10
N VAL A 98 -6.07 -11.88 -1.57
CA VAL A 98 -5.50 -11.61 -2.90
C VAL A 98 -4.23 -10.78 -2.79
N LEU A 99 -3.15 -11.27 -3.39
CA LEU A 99 -1.93 -10.51 -3.62
C LEU A 99 -1.97 -9.93 -5.04
N SER A 100 -1.64 -8.65 -5.16
CA SER A 100 -1.54 -7.98 -6.47
C SER A 100 -0.13 -7.48 -6.73
N ALA A 101 0.30 -7.60 -7.98
CA ALA A 101 1.51 -6.99 -8.52
C ALA A 101 1.14 -6.07 -9.67
N PHE A 102 1.80 -4.92 -9.76
CA PHE A 102 1.56 -3.91 -10.78
C PHE A 102 2.84 -3.71 -11.61
N ASP A 103 2.76 -3.91 -12.91
CA ASP A 103 3.86 -3.63 -13.83
C ASP A 103 3.90 -2.14 -14.15
N LEU A 104 5.00 -1.48 -13.77
CA LEU A 104 5.15 -0.03 -13.95
C LEU A 104 5.32 0.41 -15.42
N ASN A 105 5.67 -0.52 -16.32
CA ASN A 105 5.86 -0.22 -17.73
C ASN A 105 4.60 -0.48 -18.55
N THR A 106 3.98 -1.65 -18.34
CA THR A 106 2.79 -2.07 -19.11
C THR A 106 1.49 -1.64 -18.47
N HIS A 107 1.53 -1.24 -17.18
CA HIS A 107 0.38 -0.94 -16.32
C HIS A 107 -0.55 -2.14 -16.09
N GLU A 108 -0.06 -3.34 -16.37
CA GLU A 108 -0.82 -4.57 -16.10
C GLU A 108 -0.85 -4.89 -14.60
N VAL A 109 -2.01 -5.36 -14.16
CA VAL A 109 -2.20 -5.91 -12.81
C VAL A 109 -2.24 -7.42 -12.90
N ARG A 110 -1.41 -8.09 -12.12
CA ARG A 110 -1.46 -9.55 -11.93
C ARG A 110 -1.87 -9.85 -10.51
N THR A 111 -2.81 -10.76 -10.35
CA THR A 111 -3.34 -11.14 -9.04
C THR A 111 -3.14 -12.63 -8.79
N MET A 112 -2.92 -12.98 -7.52
CA MET A 112 -2.86 -14.35 -7.05
C MET A 112 -3.70 -14.47 -5.78
N ALA A 113 -4.69 -15.37 -5.80
CA ALA A 113 -5.41 -15.70 -4.59
C ALA A 113 -4.55 -16.61 -3.70
N ARG A 114 -4.59 -16.39 -2.40
CA ARG A 114 -3.97 -17.29 -1.42
C ARG A 114 -4.79 -18.60 -1.35
N CYS A 115 -4.13 -19.71 -1.61
CA CYS A 115 -4.79 -21.02 -1.75
C CYS A 115 -5.15 -21.66 -0.41
N GLU A 116 -4.46 -21.31 0.69
CA GLU A 116 -4.63 -21.90 2.02
C GLU A 116 -4.99 -20.83 3.04
N PRO A 117 -5.94 -21.08 3.95
CA PRO A 117 -6.09 -20.21 5.11
C PRO A 117 -4.81 -20.28 5.94
N TRP A 118 -4.31 -19.13 6.33
CA TRP A 118 -3.12 -19.06 7.17
C TRP A 118 -3.44 -19.70 8.53
N ALA A 119 -2.86 -20.86 8.83
CA ALA A 119 -3.01 -21.48 10.12
C ALA A 119 -2.24 -20.66 11.17
N GLU A 120 -2.86 -20.45 12.33
CA GLU A 120 -2.26 -19.65 13.42
C GLU A 120 -0.96 -20.30 13.95
N ALA A 121 -0.80 -21.62 13.77
CA ALA A 121 0.39 -22.39 14.09
C ALA A 121 1.65 -21.93 13.31
N ASP A 122 1.52 -21.51 12.05
CA ASP A 122 2.65 -21.14 11.20
C ASP A 122 3.37 -19.87 11.69
N TRP A 123 2.67 -19.00 12.43
CA TRP A 123 3.26 -17.81 13.03
C TRP A 123 4.07 -18.08 14.30
N VAL A 124 3.75 -19.10 15.03
CA VAL A 124 4.41 -19.45 16.29
C VAL A 124 5.77 -20.09 15.99
N GLU A 125 5.85 -20.95 14.98
CA GLU A 125 7.10 -21.56 14.55
C GLU A 125 8.09 -20.53 13.98
N ALA A 126 7.65 -19.63 13.09
CA ALA A 126 8.49 -18.59 12.50
C ALA A 126 9.09 -17.63 13.55
N ARG A 127 8.43 -17.41 14.70
CA ARG A 127 8.94 -16.60 15.80
C ARG A 127 9.93 -17.36 16.71
N SER A 128 9.83 -18.66 16.80
CA SER A 128 10.70 -19.49 17.62
C SER A 128 12.09 -19.69 17.01
N GLU A 129 12.23 -19.49 15.71
CA GLU A 129 13.50 -19.64 14.98
C GLU A 129 14.37 -18.38 14.93
N GLN A 130 13.94 -17.25 15.51
CA GLN A 130 14.80 -16.08 15.60
C GLN A 130 15.91 -16.32 16.63
N PRO A 131 17.20 -16.24 16.24
CA PRO A 131 18.31 -16.43 17.15
C PRO A 131 18.25 -15.36 18.24
N LYS A 132 18.25 -15.78 19.49
CA LYS A 132 18.37 -14.89 20.65
C LYS A 132 19.65 -14.07 20.48
N GLN A 133 19.51 -12.76 20.25
CA GLN A 133 20.65 -11.85 20.28
C GLN A 133 21.27 -11.92 21.68
N ASN A 134 22.42 -12.51 21.77
CA ASN A 134 23.26 -12.51 22.98
C ASN A 134 23.71 -11.08 23.23
N THR A 135 23.02 -10.37 24.11
CA THR A 135 23.54 -9.17 24.75
C THR A 135 24.50 -9.59 25.87
N SER A 136 25.71 -9.93 25.52
CA SER A 136 26.81 -9.95 26.49
C SER A 136 27.40 -8.54 26.59
N LEU A 137 26.86 -7.75 27.49
CA LEU A 137 27.54 -6.59 28.03
C LEU A 137 28.61 -7.14 29.00
N SER A 138 29.85 -7.16 28.57
CA SER A 138 31.01 -7.36 29.46
C SER A 138 31.33 -6.04 30.15
N SER A 139 31.48 -6.16 31.42
CA SER A 139 31.98 -5.22 32.44
C SER A 139 33.28 -4.51 32.06
#